data_81da0fa52296eccde4910aca29f70f6d
#
_entry.id   81da0fa52296eccde4910aca29f70f6d
#
_cell.length_a   1.000
_cell.length_b   1.000
_cell.length_c   1.000
_cell.angle_alpha   90.00
_cell.angle_beta   90.00
_cell.angle_gamma   90.00
#
_symmetry.space_group_name_H-M   'P 1'
#
loop_
_entity.id
_entity.type
_entity.pdbx_description
1 polymer ?
#
loop_
_entity_poly.entity_id
_entity_poly.type
_entity_poly.pdbx_seq_one_letter_code
_entity_poly.pdbx_strand_id
1 'polypeptide(L)'
;MTPLITPQQLVNIPDDVLVIDVQHDLQDPFAGLRAYAAGHLPQAAFLSVAQDLADDSHEGPEGGRHPLPNPHHFCDRLAELGAREDTLLVAYDASGGAYASRFWWLARYVGHLKVAVLDGGLQAWVAEGGQLQTSEFKKARSGRLTPRPTLCPRWNAEMIESWIQSGALPDIAVLLDARSSARFRGDEEPLDPVAGHIPGAINRPYSENLQPDGRFKAPSVLRAEFEALLSGQDPSAIVHSCGSGISACHNLVAMEAAGLHGSALYPGSWSEWCSNPKRPVATGPA
;
A
#
# COMPACT_ATOMS: atom_id res chain seq x y z
N MET A 1 7.76 15.66 1.35
CA MET A 1 7.87 15.18 -0.07
C MET A 1 6.50 14.69 -0.46
N THR A 2 6.01 15.00 -1.67
CA THR A 2 4.75 14.42 -2.17
C THR A 2 4.91 12.91 -2.31
N PRO A 3 3.90 12.10 -1.95
CA PRO A 3 3.97 10.64 -2.08
C PRO A 3 3.85 10.16 -3.54
N LEU A 4 3.51 11.04 -4.46
CA LEU A 4 3.32 10.75 -5.89
C LEU A 4 4.37 11.47 -6.73
N ILE A 5 4.80 10.82 -7.82
CA ILE A 5 5.71 11.36 -8.83
C ILE A 5 5.18 11.02 -10.22
N THR A 6 5.19 11.96 -11.15
CA THR A 6 4.79 11.72 -12.54
C THR A 6 5.93 11.09 -13.35
N PRO A 7 5.63 10.44 -14.52
CA PRO A 7 6.67 9.96 -15.42
C PRO A 7 7.65 11.06 -15.86
N GLN A 8 7.17 12.26 -16.18
CA GLN A 8 8.04 13.39 -16.55
C GLN A 8 8.95 13.83 -15.41
N GLN A 9 8.43 13.83 -14.19
CA GLN A 9 9.27 14.13 -13.01
C GLN A 9 10.34 13.08 -12.81
N LEU A 10 9.99 11.78 -12.96
CA LEU A 10 10.93 10.67 -12.81
C LEU A 10 12.08 10.76 -13.81
N VAL A 11 11.80 11.04 -15.09
CA VAL A 11 12.84 11.22 -16.14
C VAL A 11 13.80 12.36 -15.82
N ASN A 12 13.33 13.40 -15.13
CA ASN A 12 14.13 14.59 -14.82
C ASN A 12 14.84 14.54 -13.46
N ILE A 13 14.75 13.43 -12.71
CA ILE A 13 15.49 13.28 -11.47
C ILE A 13 16.96 13.03 -11.82
N PRO A 14 17.86 13.92 -11.41
CA PRO A 14 19.28 13.62 -11.46
C PRO A 14 19.60 12.49 -10.50
N ASP A 15 20.67 11.80 -10.74
CA ASP A 15 21.25 10.65 -10.04
C ASP A 15 20.74 10.37 -8.61
N ASP A 16 20.75 9.10 -8.19
CA ASP A 16 20.34 8.57 -6.90
C ASP A 16 18.84 8.23 -6.74
N VAL A 17 18.27 7.72 -7.83
CA VAL A 17 16.95 7.08 -7.79
C VAL A 17 17.08 5.57 -7.93
N LEU A 18 16.31 4.82 -7.16
CA LEU A 18 16.10 3.39 -7.34
C LEU A 18 14.64 3.15 -7.70
N VAL A 19 14.40 2.73 -8.93
CA VAL A 19 13.06 2.41 -9.44
C VAL A 19 12.76 0.95 -9.12
N ILE A 20 11.59 0.68 -8.56
CA ILE A 20 11.18 -0.64 -8.11
C ILE A 20 9.87 -1.03 -8.82
N ASP A 21 9.94 -2.14 -9.53
CA ASP A 21 8.77 -2.83 -10.08
C ASP A 21 8.19 -3.76 -9.03
N VAL A 22 6.92 -3.58 -8.70
CA VAL A 22 6.18 -4.42 -7.75
C VAL A 22 4.90 -4.97 -8.37
N GLN A 23 4.91 -5.23 -9.67
CA GLN A 23 3.80 -5.87 -10.36
C GLN A 23 3.47 -7.23 -9.71
N HIS A 24 2.18 -7.49 -9.52
CA HIS A 24 1.72 -8.69 -8.84
C HIS A 24 0.31 -9.09 -9.32
N ASP A 25 0.01 -10.38 -9.19
CA ASP A 25 -1.34 -10.93 -9.33
C ASP A 25 -1.63 -11.83 -8.12
N LEU A 26 -2.80 -11.66 -7.52
CA LEU A 26 -3.19 -12.42 -6.31
C LEU A 26 -3.43 -13.91 -6.57
N GLN A 27 -3.71 -14.30 -7.82
CA GLN A 27 -3.99 -15.69 -8.20
C GLN A 27 -2.77 -16.40 -8.79
N ASP A 28 -1.75 -15.62 -9.20
CA ASP A 28 -0.52 -16.14 -9.80
C ASP A 28 0.72 -15.42 -9.25
N PRO A 29 1.41 -16.02 -8.27
CA PRO A 29 2.54 -15.39 -7.59
C PRO A 29 3.75 -15.12 -8.52
N PHE A 30 3.79 -15.74 -9.70
CA PHE A 30 4.87 -15.52 -10.68
C PHE A 30 4.49 -14.55 -11.80
N ALA A 31 3.24 -14.09 -11.87
CA ALA A 31 2.77 -13.19 -12.92
C ALA A 31 3.57 -11.88 -12.95
N GLY A 32 3.85 -11.27 -11.78
CA GLY A 32 4.63 -10.05 -11.68
C GLY A 32 6.05 -10.20 -12.23
N LEU A 33 6.74 -11.29 -11.89
CA LEU A 33 8.08 -11.56 -12.41
C LEU A 33 8.07 -11.79 -13.94
N ARG A 34 7.06 -12.48 -14.47
CA ARG A 34 6.92 -12.64 -15.92
C ARG A 34 6.62 -11.32 -16.62
N ALA A 35 5.78 -10.47 -16.03
CA ALA A 35 5.47 -9.14 -16.56
C ALA A 35 6.74 -8.26 -16.57
N TYR A 36 7.49 -8.24 -15.48
CA TYR A 36 8.80 -7.56 -15.41
C TYR A 36 9.75 -8.05 -16.51
N ALA A 37 9.90 -9.35 -16.70
CA ALA A 37 10.77 -9.92 -17.72
C ALA A 37 10.32 -9.57 -19.16
N ALA A 38 9.02 -9.41 -19.37
CA ALA A 38 8.46 -9.01 -20.66
C ALA A 38 8.67 -7.52 -20.99
N GLY A 39 8.79 -6.66 -19.95
CA GLY A 39 9.09 -5.25 -20.11
C GLY A 39 8.89 -4.44 -18.85
N HIS A 40 9.91 -3.70 -18.45
CA HIS A 40 9.92 -2.87 -17.25
C HIS A 40 10.54 -1.49 -17.52
N LEU A 41 10.37 -0.54 -16.61
CA LEU A 41 11.00 0.78 -16.71
C LEU A 41 12.53 0.66 -16.72
N PRO A 42 13.25 1.56 -17.44
CA PRO A 42 14.70 1.53 -17.47
C PRO A 42 15.33 1.50 -16.08
N GLN A 43 16.27 0.58 -15.89
CA GLN A 43 16.98 0.38 -14.62
C GLN A 43 16.08 0.05 -13.41
N ALA A 44 14.82 -0.37 -13.60
CA ALA A 44 13.99 -0.84 -12.51
C ALA A 44 14.48 -2.20 -11.99
N ALA A 45 14.48 -2.36 -10.67
CA ALA A 45 14.65 -3.64 -9.99
C ALA A 45 13.27 -4.24 -9.70
N PHE A 46 13.15 -5.56 -9.68
CA PHE A 46 11.93 -6.26 -9.30
C PHE A 46 11.94 -6.64 -7.82
N LEU A 47 10.81 -6.41 -7.14
CA LEU A 47 10.52 -6.96 -5.82
C LEU A 47 9.19 -7.72 -5.86
N SER A 48 9.21 -8.93 -5.29
CA SER A 48 8.01 -9.76 -5.14
C SER A 48 7.14 -9.25 -3.99
N VAL A 49 5.86 -9.05 -4.25
CA VAL A 49 4.91 -8.67 -3.18
C VAL A 49 4.82 -9.75 -2.11
N ALA A 50 4.82 -11.02 -2.50
CA ALA A 50 4.72 -12.14 -1.58
C ALA A 50 5.99 -12.37 -0.76
N GLN A 51 7.19 -12.19 -1.34
CA GLN A 51 8.46 -12.52 -0.71
C GLN A 51 9.20 -11.32 -0.11
N ASP A 52 9.09 -10.14 -0.77
CA ASP A 52 9.85 -8.96 -0.35
C ASP A 52 8.96 -7.94 0.40
N LEU A 53 7.64 -7.87 0.10
CA LEU A 53 6.71 -6.92 0.73
C LEU A 53 5.79 -7.56 1.76
N ALA A 54 5.96 -8.85 2.02
CA ALA A 54 5.30 -9.63 3.06
C ALA A 54 6.30 -10.59 3.70
N ASP A 55 5.94 -11.15 4.86
CA ASP A 55 6.68 -12.24 5.48
C ASP A 55 6.14 -13.57 4.97
N ASP A 56 6.85 -14.20 4.03
CA ASP A 56 6.48 -15.49 3.43
C ASP A 56 6.79 -16.69 4.31
N SER A 57 7.56 -16.48 5.40
CA SER A 57 7.88 -17.51 6.40
C SER A 57 6.83 -17.61 7.51
N HIS A 58 5.85 -16.72 7.53
CA HIS A 58 4.85 -16.65 8.59
C HIS A 58 3.82 -17.77 8.46
N GLU A 59 3.75 -18.63 9.48
CA GLU A 59 2.75 -19.69 9.58
C GLU A 59 1.72 -19.33 10.68
N GLY A 60 0.54 -18.87 10.26
CA GLY A 60 -0.54 -18.57 11.20
C GLY A 60 -1.48 -17.45 10.76
N PRO A 61 -2.56 -17.22 11.52
CA PRO A 61 -3.54 -16.20 11.17
C PRO A 61 -3.09 -14.78 11.51
N GLU A 62 -2.05 -14.60 12.33
CA GLU A 62 -1.56 -13.29 12.75
C GLU A 62 -0.94 -12.53 11.57
N GLY A 63 -1.32 -11.25 11.42
CA GLY A 63 -0.85 -10.43 10.31
C GLY A 63 -1.56 -10.69 8.97
N GLY A 64 -2.46 -11.67 8.88
CA GLY A 64 -3.27 -11.96 7.69
C GLY A 64 -2.47 -12.59 6.54
N ARG A 65 -2.99 -12.48 5.29
CA ARG A 65 -2.35 -13.09 4.10
C ARG A 65 -1.04 -12.44 3.66
N HIS A 66 -0.79 -11.18 4.06
CA HIS A 66 0.44 -10.46 3.75
C HIS A 66 1.00 -9.81 5.02
N PRO A 67 1.52 -10.60 5.97
CA PRO A 67 2.13 -10.07 7.19
C PRO A 67 3.23 -9.06 6.87
N LEU A 68 3.54 -8.19 7.81
CA LEU A 68 4.64 -7.25 7.59
C LEU A 68 5.98 -7.99 7.55
N PRO A 69 6.83 -7.71 6.57
CA PRO A 69 8.18 -8.29 6.54
C PRO A 69 9.00 -7.79 7.73
N ASN A 70 9.99 -8.58 8.12
CA ASN A 70 10.97 -8.13 9.11
C ASN A 70 11.66 -6.85 8.62
N PRO A 71 11.70 -5.75 9.43
CA PRO A 71 12.29 -4.48 9.01
C PRO A 71 13.76 -4.58 8.55
N HIS A 72 14.55 -5.45 9.19
CA HIS A 72 15.95 -5.67 8.79
C HIS A 72 16.04 -6.36 7.44
N HIS A 73 15.28 -7.43 7.22
CA HIS A 73 15.25 -8.13 5.94
C HIS A 73 14.81 -7.22 4.79
N PHE A 74 13.79 -6.38 5.02
CA PHE A 74 13.36 -5.41 4.01
C PHE A 74 14.45 -4.38 3.69
N CYS A 75 15.13 -3.84 4.70
CA CYS A 75 16.26 -2.92 4.49
C CYS A 75 17.44 -3.60 3.79
N ASP A 76 17.79 -4.84 4.17
CA ASP A 76 18.87 -5.60 3.56
C ASP A 76 18.57 -5.86 2.08
N ARG A 77 17.32 -6.23 1.77
CA ARG A 77 16.88 -6.43 0.39
C ARG A 77 17.01 -5.16 -0.46
N LEU A 78 16.61 -4.00 0.07
CA LEU A 78 16.80 -2.72 -0.62
C LEU A 78 18.30 -2.35 -0.76
N ALA A 79 19.11 -2.62 0.25
CA ALA A 79 20.56 -2.40 0.20
C ALA A 79 21.25 -3.29 -0.84
N GLU A 80 20.81 -4.54 -1.02
CA GLU A 80 21.28 -5.41 -2.11
C GLU A 80 21.02 -4.79 -3.49
N LEU A 81 19.93 -4.04 -3.66
CA LEU A 81 19.61 -3.30 -4.87
C LEU A 81 20.36 -1.97 -4.99
N GLY A 82 21.13 -1.59 -3.98
CA GLY A 82 21.95 -0.37 -3.99
C GLY A 82 21.33 0.82 -3.25
N ALA A 83 20.22 0.64 -2.54
CA ALA A 83 19.60 1.71 -1.76
C ALA A 83 20.48 2.17 -0.60
N ARG A 84 20.43 3.46 -0.32
CA ARG A 84 21.06 4.16 0.81
C ARG A 84 20.03 5.05 1.50
N GLU A 85 20.41 5.65 2.61
CA GLU A 85 19.54 6.52 3.40
C GLU A 85 19.00 7.74 2.64
N ASP A 86 19.71 8.22 1.65
CA ASP A 86 19.37 9.38 0.84
C ASP A 86 18.85 9.04 -0.57
N THR A 87 18.82 7.76 -0.95
CA THR A 87 18.28 7.28 -2.23
C THR A 87 16.78 7.59 -2.32
N LEU A 88 16.33 8.18 -3.42
CA LEU A 88 14.92 8.26 -3.72
C LEU A 88 14.42 6.89 -4.22
N LEU A 89 13.50 6.29 -3.49
CA LEU A 89 12.84 5.06 -3.89
C LEU A 89 11.55 5.41 -4.66
N VAL A 90 11.38 4.89 -5.87
CA VAL A 90 10.17 5.09 -6.66
C VAL A 90 9.59 3.73 -7.02
N ALA A 91 8.43 3.40 -6.48
CA ALA A 91 7.74 2.15 -6.81
C ALA A 91 6.66 2.35 -7.85
N TYR A 92 6.47 1.35 -8.71
CA TYR A 92 5.36 1.29 -9.64
C TYR A 92 4.80 -0.13 -9.79
N ASP A 93 3.58 -0.21 -10.24
CA ASP A 93 2.90 -1.44 -10.65
C ASP A 93 2.07 -1.19 -11.94
N ALA A 94 1.27 -2.17 -12.33
CA ALA A 94 0.30 -2.07 -13.41
C ALA A 94 -1.15 -2.14 -12.93
N SER A 95 -1.38 -1.92 -11.62
CA SER A 95 -2.67 -2.09 -10.93
C SER A 95 -3.14 -0.80 -10.26
N GLY A 96 -2.86 0.36 -10.87
CA GLY A 96 -3.25 1.68 -10.38
C GLY A 96 -2.53 2.11 -9.10
N GLY A 97 -1.39 1.53 -8.78
CA GLY A 97 -0.59 1.89 -7.61
C GLY A 97 -0.91 1.09 -6.34
N ALA A 98 -1.73 0.03 -6.41
CA ALA A 98 -2.13 -0.74 -5.22
C ALA A 98 -0.94 -1.38 -4.50
N TYR A 99 -0.06 -2.03 -5.24
CA TYR A 99 1.15 -2.69 -4.70
C TYR A 99 2.28 -1.69 -4.46
N ALA A 100 2.42 -0.70 -5.33
CA ALA A 100 3.39 0.39 -5.15
C ALA A 100 3.12 1.20 -3.88
N SER A 101 1.86 1.37 -3.50
CA SER A 101 1.47 2.00 -2.23
C SER A 101 1.87 1.17 -1.01
N ARG A 102 1.81 -0.16 -1.10
CA ARG A 102 2.33 -1.04 -0.03
C ARG A 102 3.85 -0.87 0.13
N PHE A 103 4.59 -0.83 -0.97
CA PHE A 103 6.02 -0.55 -0.94
C PHE A 103 6.32 0.82 -0.32
N TRP A 104 5.59 1.87 -0.73
CA TRP A 104 5.71 3.22 -0.17
C TRP A 104 5.51 3.21 1.35
N TRP A 105 4.48 2.51 1.84
CA TRP A 105 4.21 2.41 3.26
C TRP A 105 5.31 1.65 4.00
N LEU A 106 5.81 0.55 3.45
CA LEU A 106 6.90 -0.25 4.05
C LEU A 106 8.21 0.54 4.13
N ALA A 107 8.56 1.33 3.11
CA ALA A 107 9.72 2.20 3.17
C ALA A 107 9.59 3.21 4.34
N ARG A 108 8.43 3.82 4.52
CA ARG A 108 8.14 4.71 5.65
C ARG A 108 8.08 3.96 6.99
N TYR A 109 7.61 2.73 6.99
CA TYR A 109 7.60 1.86 8.17
C TYR A 109 9.00 1.58 8.71
N VAL A 110 10.00 1.44 7.84
CA VAL A 110 11.41 1.33 8.24
C VAL A 110 12.12 2.68 8.39
N GLY A 111 11.39 3.78 8.37
CA GLY A 111 11.92 5.12 8.61
C GLY A 111 12.57 5.79 7.40
N HIS A 112 12.37 5.29 6.17
CA HIS A 112 12.90 5.90 4.96
C HIS A 112 11.96 6.99 4.42
N LEU A 113 12.47 8.24 4.33
CA LEU A 113 11.67 9.42 3.99
C LEU A 113 11.49 9.66 2.49
N LYS A 114 12.52 9.29 1.71
CA LYS A 114 12.56 9.60 0.27
C LYS A 114 11.93 8.47 -0.54
N VAL A 115 10.63 8.40 -0.53
CA VAL A 115 9.86 7.38 -1.28
C VAL A 115 8.64 7.99 -1.95
N ALA A 116 8.36 7.57 -3.18
CA ALA A 116 7.19 7.96 -3.95
C ALA A 116 6.61 6.78 -4.74
N VAL A 117 5.33 6.89 -5.10
CA VAL A 117 4.64 6.02 -6.05
C VAL A 117 4.62 6.72 -7.41
N LEU A 118 4.92 5.99 -8.49
CA LEU A 118 4.78 6.49 -9.85
C LEU A 118 3.29 6.59 -10.20
N ASP A 119 2.81 7.83 -10.36
CA ASP A 119 1.40 8.12 -10.60
C ASP A 119 0.94 7.58 -11.97
N GLY A 120 -0.04 6.67 -11.94
CA GLY A 120 -0.52 5.91 -13.10
C GLY A 120 0.39 4.75 -13.52
N GLY A 121 1.48 4.49 -12.80
CA GLY A 121 2.32 3.30 -12.94
C GLY A 121 2.87 3.05 -14.34
N LEU A 122 2.95 1.77 -14.72
CA LEU A 122 3.46 1.33 -16.02
C LEU A 122 2.67 1.91 -17.19
N GLN A 123 1.35 2.00 -17.06
CA GLN A 123 0.48 2.51 -18.12
C GLN A 123 0.75 3.98 -18.42
N ALA A 124 0.87 4.81 -17.39
CA ALA A 124 1.19 6.24 -17.57
C ALA A 124 2.59 6.44 -18.15
N TRP A 125 3.58 5.65 -17.74
CA TRP A 125 4.92 5.67 -18.31
C TRP A 125 4.89 5.42 -19.83
N VAL A 126 4.20 4.36 -20.26
CA VAL A 126 4.08 4.01 -21.69
C VAL A 126 3.27 5.04 -22.46
N ALA A 127 2.16 5.53 -21.89
CA ALA A 127 1.29 6.53 -22.53
C ALA A 127 2.02 7.86 -22.79
N GLU A 128 3.02 8.19 -21.95
CA GLU A 128 3.87 9.38 -22.13
C GLU A 128 5.11 9.13 -23.01
N GLY A 129 5.17 7.98 -23.69
CA GLY A 129 6.24 7.61 -24.61
C GLY A 129 7.49 7.03 -23.95
N GLY A 130 7.43 6.69 -22.66
CA GLY A 130 8.50 6.02 -21.95
C GLY A 130 8.82 4.65 -22.55
N GLN A 131 10.12 4.38 -22.74
CA GLN A 131 10.57 3.09 -23.28
C GLN A 131 10.61 2.05 -22.19
N LEU A 132 10.35 0.79 -22.55
CA LEU A 132 10.55 -0.37 -21.69
C LEU A 132 11.85 -1.08 -22.08
N GLN A 133 12.43 -1.77 -21.12
CA GLN A 133 13.59 -2.66 -21.34
C GLN A 133 13.29 -4.05 -20.79
N THR A 134 14.05 -5.05 -21.28
CA THR A 134 13.99 -6.46 -20.84
C THR A 134 15.32 -6.92 -20.28
N SER A 135 16.31 -6.01 -20.21
CA SER A 135 17.65 -6.33 -19.67
C SER A 135 17.58 -6.47 -18.16
N GLU A 136 18.37 -7.40 -17.62
CA GLU A 136 18.47 -7.57 -16.17
C GLU A 136 18.88 -6.28 -15.46
N PHE A 137 18.32 -6.07 -14.28
CA PHE A 137 18.72 -4.98 -13.40
C PHE A 137 20.21 -5.08 -13.04
N LYS A 138 20.89 -3.96 -13.15
CA LYS A 138 22.30 -3.85 -12.75
C LYS A 138 22.42 -2.75 -11.70
N LYS A 139 22.71 -3.14 -10.46
CA LYS A 139 22.92 -2.14 -9.42
C LYS A 139 24.11 -1.23 -9.74
N ALA A 140 23.90 0.07 -9.63
CA ALA A 140 24.91 1.06 -9.92
C ALA A 140 26.00 1.14 -8.84
N ARG A 141 25.67 0.73 -7.58
CA ARG A 141 26.57 0.85 -6.42
C ARG A 141 26.19 -0.11 -5.30
N SER A 142 27.06 -0.24 -4.29
CA SER A 142 26.74 -0.93 -3.05
C SER A 142 25.80 -0.08 -2.21
N GLY A 143 24.68 -0.68 -1.78
CA GLY A 143 23.74 -0.06 -0.87
C GLY A 143 24.11 -0.25 0.60
N ARG A 144 23.50 0.58 1.45
CA ARG A 144 23.50 0.43 2.90
C ARG A 144 22.27 1.11 3.45
N LEU A 145 21.36 0.33 3.99
CA LEU A 145 20.13 0.83 4.61
C LEU A 145 19.90 0.06 5.91
N THR A 146 19.51 0.76 6.95
CA THR A 146 19.17 0.16 8.26
C THR A 146 17.84 0.70 8.73
N PRO A 147 17.01 -0.12 9.43
CA PRO A 147 15.76 0.35 9.98
C PRO A 147 15.98 1.51 10.96
N ARG A 148 15.09 2.50 10.86
CA ARG A 148 14.98 3.66 11.73
C ARG A 148 13.59 3.67 12.40
N PRO A 149 13.32 4.54 13.36
CA PRO A 149 11.99 4.68 13.93
C PRO A 149 10.94 4.88 12.84
N THR A 150 9.84 4.15 12.96
CA THR A 150 8.75 4.20 11.97
C THR A 150 8.15 5.60 11.85
N LEU A 151 7.77 5.94 10.63
CA LEU A 151 7.04 7.17 10.29
C LEU A 151 5.53 6.92 10.11
N CYS A 152 5.09 5.68 10.30
CA CYS A 152 3.72 5.25 10.03
C CYS A 152 3.07 4.66 11.27
N PRO A 153 1.99 5.26 11.78
CA PRO A 153 1.16 4.65 12.82
C PRO A 153 0.56 3.33 12.33
N ARG A 154 0.43 2.37 13.22
CA ARG A 154 -0.22 1.09 12.93
C ARG A 154 -1.08 0.61 14.09
N TRP A 155 -2.10 -0.15 13.75
CA TRP A 155 -2.98 -0.83 14.69
C TRP A 155 -2.89 -2.34 14.52
N ASN A 156 -3.18 -3.07 15.59
CA ASN A 156 -3.35 -4.52 15.57
C ASN A 156 -4.82 -4.89 15.83
N ALA A 157 -5.11 -6.17 15.76
CA ALA A 157 -6.48 -6.66 15.93
C ALA A 157 -7.04 -6.38 17.32
N GLU A 158 -6.22 -6.46 18.37
CA GLU A 158 -6.65 -6.20 19.74
C GLU A 158 -7.03 -4.75 19.96
N MET A 159 -6.36 -3.81 19.31
CA MET A 159 -6.72 -2.39 19.34
C MET A 159 -8.08 -2.16 18.66
N ILE A 160 -8.35 -2.84 17.53
CA ILE A 160 -9.65 -2.78 16.85
C ILE A 160 -10.75 -3.42 17.70
N GLU A 161 -10.48 -4.58 18.33
CA GLU A 161 -11.44 -5.22 19.25
C GLU A 161 -11.80 -4.31 20.42
N SER A 162 -10.80 -3.67 21.02
CA SER A 162 -10.99 -2.73 22.13
C SER A 162 -11.81 -1.51 21.69
N TRP A 163 -11.58 -1.00 20.48
CA TRP A 163 -12.35 0.08 19.89
C TRP A 163 -13.84 -0.29 19.73
N ILE A 164 -14.12 -1.48 19.17
CA ILE A 164 -15.50 -1.96 18.99
C ILE A 164 -16.21 -2.12 20.35
N GLN A 165 -15.52 -2.70 21.36
CA GLN A 165 -16.10 -2.98 22.66
C GLN A 165 -16.38 -1.71 23.49
N SER A 166 -15.53 -0.70 23.39
CA SER A 166 -15.66 0.54 24.16
C SER A 166 -16.74 1.50 23.63
N GLY A 167 -17.20 1.27 22.40
CA GLY A 167 -18.18 2.16 21.75
C GLY A 167 -17.65 3.57 21.43
N ALA A 168 -16.47 3.89 21.89
CA ALA A 168 -15.71 5.11 21.57
C ALA A 168 -14.33 5.02 22.23
N LEU A 169 -13.28 4.81 21.45
CA LEU A 169 -11.98 5.30 21.86
C LEU A 169 -11.91 6.77 21.49
N PRO A 170 -11.50 7.66 22.41
CA PRO A 170 -11.50 9.10 22.15
C PRO A 170 -10.61 9.53 20.97
N ASP A 171 -9.73 8.65 20.50
CA ASP A 171 -8.70 8.95 19.50
C ASP A 171 -8.91 8.26 18.15
N ILE A 172 -9.95 7.41 17.99
CA ILE A 172 -10.31 6.85 16.68
C ILE A 172 -11.77 7.08 16.38
N ALA A 173 -11.96 7.79 15.32
CA ALA A 173 -13.28 8.09 14.83
C ALA A 173 -13.71 7.17 13.69
N VAL A 174 -12.78 6.66 12.85
CA VAL A 174 -13.13 6.00 11.58
C VAL A 174 -12.17 4.88 11.23
N LEU A 175 -12.72 3.68 10.98
CA LEU A 175 -12.05 2.57 10.32
C LEU A 175 -12.49 2.54 8.84
N LEU A 176 -11.55 2.76 7.90
CA LEU A 176 -11.82 2.72 6.47
C LEU A 176 -11.41 1.39 5.85
N ASP A 177 -12.33 0.75 5.13
CA ASP A 177 -12.07 -0.47 4.37
C ASP A 177 -11.93 -0.16 2.88
N ALA A 178 -10.76 -0.46 2.31
CA ALA A 178 -10.38 -0.16 0.93
C ALA A 178 -10.78 -1.25 -0.09
N ARG A 179 -11.47 -2.32 0.33
CA ARG A 179 -11.97 -3.37 -0.58
C ARG A 179 -13.09 -2.85 -1.47
N SER A 180 -13.39 -3.60 -2.56
CA SER A 180 -14.59 -3.35 -3.35
C SER A 180 -15.85 -3.35 -2.48
N SER A 181 -16.85 -2.57 -2.89
CA SER A 181 -18.10 -2.48 -2.11
C SER A 181 -18.85 -3.82 -2.03
N ALA A 182 -18.73 -4.67 -3.05
CA ALA A 182 -19.31 -6.01 -3.03
C ALA A 182 -18.67 -6.90 -1.95
N ARG A 183 -17.33 -6.88 -1.84
CA ARG A 183 -16.61 -7.61 -0.79
C ARG A 183 -16.92 -7.03 0.61
N PHE A 184 -16.95 -5.72 0.74
CA PHE A 184 -17.30 -5.07 2.01
C PHE A 184 -18.68 -5.46 2.49
N ARG A 185 -19.70 -5.41 1.62
CA ARG A 185 -21.06 -5.78 1.99
C ARG A 185 -21.25 -7.28 2.26
N GLY A 186 -20.29 -8.12 1.86
CA GLY A 186 -20.42 -9.57 1.96
C GLY A 186 -21.21 -10.20 0.81
N ASP A 187 -21.42 -9.48 -0.29
CA ASP A 187 -22.08 -10.00 -1.50
C ASP A 187 -21.17 -11.02 -2.22
N GLU A 188 -19.85 -10.86 -2.06
CA GLU A 188 -18.83 -11.77 -2.61
C GLU A 188 -17.60 -11.81 -1.67
N GLU A 189 -16.91 -12.95 -1.62
CA GLU A 189 -15.59 -13.07 -0.99
C GLU A 189 -14.78 -14.20 -1.63
N PRO A 190 -13.96 -13.89 -2.64
CA PRO A 190 -13.22 -14.91 -3.37
C PRO A 190 -11.91 -15.35 -2.68
N LEU A 191 -11.48 -14.68 -1.60
CA LEU A 191 -10.15 -14.83 -1.04
C LEU A 191 -10.14 -15.31 0.42
N ASP A 192 -11.11 -14.86 1.21
CA ASP A 192 -11.18 -15.13 2.64
C ASP A 192 -12.34 -16.08 3.00
N PRO A 193 -12.25 -16.85 4.09
CA PRO A 193 -13.28 -17.85 4.43
C PRO A 193 -14.61 -17.24 4.86
N VAL A 194 -14.65 -15.96 5.21
CA VAL A 194 -15.84 -15.27 5.72
C VAL A 194 -16.07 -14.00 4.93
N ALA A 195 -17.29 -13.78 4.44
CA ALA A 195 -17.70 -12.56 3.76
C ALA A 195 -18.20 -11.51 4.77
N GLY A 196 -18.05 -10.22 4.43
CA GLY A 196 -18.47 -9.09 5.27
C GLY A 196 -17.32 -8.15 5.64
N HIS A 197 -17.47 -7.40 6.71
CA HIS A 197 -16.52 -6.39 7.15
C HIS A 197 -16.45 -6.28 8.68
N ILE A 198 -15.44 -5.56 9.17
CA ILE A 198 -15.29 -5.23 10.60
C ILE A 198 -16.41 -4.29 11.02
N PRO A 199 -17.20 -4.59 12.07
CA PRO A 199 -18.29 -3.73 12.51
C PRO A 199 -17.86 -2.29 12.77
N GLY A 200 -18.63 -1.34 12.24
CA GLY A 200 -18.36 0.09 12.36
C GLY A 200 -17.39 0.64 11.30
N ALA A 201 -16.84 -0.21 10.44
CA ALA A 201 -16.04 0.26 9.31
C ALA A 201 -16.88 0.98 8.25
N ILE A 202 -16.27 1.96 7.59
CA ILE A 202 -16.83 2.66 6.43
C ILE A 202 -16.08 2.18 5.16
N ASN A 203 -16.82 1.93 4.09
CA ASN A 203 -16.21 1.52 2.84
C ASN A 203 -15.72 2.71 2.02
N ARG A 204 -14.45 2.69 1.64
CA ARG A 204 -13.84 3.57 0.65
C ARG A 204 -12.97 2.75 -0.27
N PRO A 205 -13.51 2.16 -1.33
CA PRO A 205 -12.74 1.39 -2.31
C PRO A 205 -11.54 2.18 -2.83
N TYR A 206 -10.35 1.55 -2.82
CA TYR A 206 -9.14 2.25 -3.28
C TYR A 206 -9.24 2.75 -4.72
N SER A 207 -10.01 2.06 -5.58
CA SER A 207 -10.27 2.46 -6.96
C SER A 207 -10.96 3.82 -7.09
N GLU A 208 -11.66 4.28 -6.05
CA GLU A 208 -12.28 5.60 -6.02
C GLU A 208 -11.27 6.75 -5.90
N ASN A 209 -10.02 6.45 -5.57
CA ASN A 209 -8.95 7.46 -5.58
C ASN A 209 -8.40 7.75 -6.98
N LEU A 210 -8.80 6.94 -7.98
CA LEU A 210 -8.24 6.98 -9.32
C LEU A 210 -9.15 7.70 -10.31
N GLN A 211 -8.52 8.27 -11.31
CA GLN A 211 -9.10 8.72 -12.55
C GLN A 211 -9.24 7.53 -13.53
N PRO A 212 -10.03 7.68 -14.61
CA PRO A 212 -10.20 6.61 -15.60
C PRO A 212 -8.90 6.14 -16.28
N ASP A 213 -7.87 6.99 -16.30
CA ASP A 213 -6.54 6.68 -16.85
C ASP A 213 -5.60 5.97 -15.86
N GLY A 214 -6.09 5.63 -14.65
CA GLY A 214 -5.34 4.93 -13.61
C GLY A 214 -4.44 5.83 -12.76
N ARG A 215 -4.43 7.14 -12.97
CA ARG A 215 -3.73 8.11 -12.11
C ARG A 215 -4.57 8.44 -10.89
N PHE A 216 -3.92 8.89 -9.84
CA PHE A 216 -4.62 9.45 -8.71
C PHE A 216 -5.40 10.71 -9.13
N LYS A 217 -6.56 10.92 -8.53
CA LYS A 217 -7.29 12.18 -8.64
C LYS A 217 -6.44 13.35 -8.13
N ALA A 218 -6.73 14.56 -8.60
CA ALA A 218 -6.05 15.76 -8.12
C ALA A 218 -6.11 15.87 -6.58
N PRO A 219 -5.04 16.33 -5.91
CA PRO A 219 -5.00 16.45 -4.44
C PRO A 219 -6.19 17.19 -3.83
N SER A 220 -6.68 18.25 -4.50
CA SER A 220 -7.85 19.01 -4.05
C SER A 220 -9.15 18.21 -4.12
N VAL A 221 -9.29 17.32 -5.11
CA VAL A 221 -10.46 16.43 -5.25
C VAL A 221 -10.42 15.35 -4.18
N LEU A 222 -9.28 14.68 -4.01
CA LEU A 222 -9.08 13.69 -2.95
C LEU A 222 -9.36 14.29 -1.57
N ARG A 223 -8.83 15.51 -1.32
CA ARG A 223 -9.06 16.22 -0.07
C ARG A 223 -10.55 16.43 0.19
N ALA A 224 -11.28 16.97 -0.77
CA ALA A 224 -12.72 17.23 -0.62
C ALA A 224 -13.52 15.93 -0.38
N GLU A 225 -13.18 14.84 -1.10
CA GLU A 225 -13.85 13.56 -0.95
C GLU A 225 -13.56 12.93 0.43
N PHE A 226 -12.33 12.95 0.90
CA PHE A 226 -11.98 12.43 2.23
C PHE A 226 -12.56 13.31 3.35
N GLU A 227 -12.49 14.62 3.27
CA GLU A 227 -13.10 15.52 4.26
C GLU A 227 -14.61 15.32 4.37
N ALA A 228 -15.30 15.11 3.25
CA ALA A 228 -16.72 14.79 3.26
C ALA A 228 -17.02 13.44 3.94
N LEU A 229 -16.22 12.41 3.63
CA LEU A 229 -16.35 11.09 4.23
C LEU A 229 -16.06 11.11 5.73
N LEU A 230 -15.06 11.87 6.15
CA LEU A 230 -14.58 11.89 7.54
C LEU A 230 -15.35 12.87 8.43
N SER A 231 -16.24 13.69 7.87
CA SER A 231 -17.12 14.59 8.62
C SER A 231 -16.39 15.46 9.65
N GLY A 232 -15.17 15.94 9.30
CA GLY A 232 -14.37 16.83 10.15
C GLY A 232 -13.51 16.13 11.20
N GLN A 233 -13.40 14.80 11.17
CA GLN A 233 -12.46 14.06 12.02
C GLN A 233 -11.01 14.35 11.64
N ASP A 234 -10.12 14.33 12.66
CA ASP A 234 -8.68 14.49 12.44
C ASP A 234 -8.13 13.30 11.65
N PRO A 235 -7.30 13.52 10.61
CA PRO A 235 -6.70 12.42 9.86
C PRO A 235 -5.92 11.40 10.71
N SER A 236 -5.35 11.82 11.83
CA SER A 236 -4.63 10.92 12.75
C SER A 236 -5.56 9.96 13.52
N ALA A 237 -6.87 10.26 13.56
CA ALA A 237 -7.88 9.39 14.14
C ALA A 237 -8.42 8.31 13.18
N ILE A 238 -7.80 8.16 12.01
CA ILE A 238 -8.26 7.24 10.97
C ILE A 238 -7.37 6.03 10.89
N VAL A 239 -7.99 4.85 10.78
CA VAL A 239 -7.31 3.58 10.54
C VAL A 239 -7.78 3.00 9.22
N HIS A 240 -6.84 2.64 8.36
CA HIS A 240 -7.12 1.99 7.09
C HIS A 240 -6.97 0.48 7.19
N SER A 241 -7.91 -0.25 6.63
CA SER A 241 -7.90 -1.69 6.43
C SER A 241 -8.28 -2.07 5.00
N CYS A 242 -8.04 -3.31 4.63
CA CYS A 242 -8.55 -3.89 3.38
C CYS A 242 -8.68 -5.41 3.50
N GLY A 243 -8.30 -6.19 2.49
CA GLY A 243 -8.23 -7.66 2.59
C GLY A 243 -7.02 -8.16 3.38
N SER A 244 -5.84 -7.55 3.18
CA SER A 244 -4.56 -8.02 3.74
C SER A 244 -3.49 -6.93 3.89
N GLY A 245 -3.91 -5.68 4.07
CA GLY A 245 -3.00 -4.55 4.30
C GLY A 245 -2.26 -4.04 3.05
N ILE A 246 -2.66 -4.46 1.85
CA ILE A 246 -2.09 -3.99 0.57
C ILE A 246 -2.82 -2.74 0.09
N SER A 247 -4.06 -2.87 -0.38
CA SER A 247 -4.82 -1.76 -0.96
C SER A 247 -5.24 -0.68 0.05
N ALA A 248 -5.21 -0.98 1.34
CA ALA A 248 -5.34 0.04 2.39
C ALA A 248 -4.23 1.10 2.31
N CYS A 249 -3.01 0.71 1.92
CA CYS A 249 -1.90 1.64 1.73
C CYS A 249 -2.18 2.63 0.59
N HIS A 250 -3.01 2.28 -0.38
CA HIS A 250 -3.41 3.19 -1.46
C HIS A 250 -4.26 4.36 -0.94
N ASN A 251 -5.20 4.10 -0.01
CA ASN A 251 -5.93 5.18 0.66
C ASN A 251 -5.00 6.07 1.50
N LEU A 252 -3.98 5.49 2.16
CA LEU A 252 -2.96 6.24 2.88
C LEU A 252 -2.16 7.17 1.95
N VAL A 253 -1.72 6.66 0.78
CA VAL A 253 -1.04 7.49 -0.23
C VAL A 253 -1.96 8.60 -0.73
N ALA A 254 -3.24 8.31 -1.00
CA ALA A 254 -4.22 9.29 -1.44
C ALA A 254 -4.44 10.41 -0.40
N MET A 255 -4.57 10.05 0.88
CA MET A 255 -4.69 11.03 1.98
C MET A 255 -3.42 11.86 2.14
N GLU A 256 -2.24 11.25 2.11
CA GLU A 256 -0.97 11.97 2.17
C GLU A 256 -0.82 12.94 0.98
N ALA A 257 -1.22 12.54 -0.24
CA ALA A 257 -1.23 13.40 -1.41
C ALA A 257 -2.21 14.57 -1.27
N ALA A 258 -3.33 14.35 -0.59
CA ALA A 258 -4.33 15.38 -0.26
C ALA A 258 -3.91 16.30 0.89
N GLY A 259 -2.76 16.06 1.54
CA GLY A 259 -2.31 16.81 2.72
C GLY A 259 -3.05 16.46 4.00
N LEU A 260 -3.66 15.26 4.05
CA LEU A 260 -4.34 14.69 5.22
C LEU A 260 -3.42 13.64 5.85
N HIS A 261 -2.55 14.08 6.75
CA HIS A 261 -1.45 13.25 7.28
C HIS A 261 -1.80 12.56 8.59
N GLY A 262 -1.09 11.47 8.90
CA GLY A 262 -1.06 10.87 10.23
C GLY A 262 -1.97 9.67 10.44
N SER A 263 -2.76 9.26 9.44
CA SER A 263 -3.61 8.09 9.56
C SER A 263 -2.82 6.78 9.69
N ALA A 264 -3.42 5.79 10.38
CA ALA A 264 -2.81 4.52 10.70
C ALA A 264 -3.20 3.42 9.71
N LEU A 265 -2.39 2.36 9.65
CA LEU A 265 -2.71 1.11 8.96
C LEU A 265 -3.03 0.01 9.98
N TYR A 266 -4.07 -0.79 9.72
CA TYR A 266 -4.24 -2.13 10.27
C TYR A 266 -3.71 -3.16 9.26
N PRO A 267 -2.45 -3.62 9.39
CA PRO A 267 -1.82 -4.47 8.37
C PRO A 267 -2.52 -5.82 8.19
N GLY A 268 -2.96 -6.45 9.26
CA GLY A 268 -3.63 -7.76 9.23
C GLY A 268 -4.96 -7.74 8.50
N SER A 269 -5.68 -6.62 8.59
CA SER A 269 -6.89 -6.36 7.82
C SER A 269 -7.96 -7.46 7.94
N TRP A 270 -8.81 -7.60 6.93
CA TRP A 270 -9.91 -8.58 6.95
C TRP A 270 -9.44 -10.03 7.09
N SER A 271 -8.37 -10.42 6.41
CA SER A 271 -7.86 -11.81 6.47
C SER A 271 -7.42 -12.23 7.87
N GLU A 272 -6.80 -11.34 8.65
CA GLU A 272 -6.50 -11.59 10.06
C GLU A 272 -7.76 -11.50 10.93
N TRP A 273 -8.62 -10.52 10.66
CA TRP A 273 -9.83 -10.33 11.45
C TRP A 273 -10.74 -11.54 11.40
N CYS A 274 -11.09 -12.00 10.20
CA CYS A 274 -12.04 -13.09 10.00
C CYS A 274 -11.46 -14.48 10.29
N SER A 275 -10.15 -14.62 10.45
CA SER A 275 -9.51 -15.88 10.85
C SER A 275 -9.84 -16.28 12.29
N ASN A 276 -10.20 -15.33 13.15
CA ASN A 276 -10.65 -15.60 14.51
C ASN A 276 -12.19 -15.63 14.57
N PRO A 277 -12.82 -16.80 14.72
CA PRO A 277 -14.29 -16.92 14.73
C PRO A 277 -14.99 -16.24 15.90
N LYS A 278 -14.25 -15.75 16.90
CA LYS A 278 -14.79 -14.97 18.02
C LYS A 278 -14.95 -13.50 17.70
N ARG A 279 -14.31 -13.02 16.63
CA ARG A 279 -14.43 -11.62 16.20
C ARG A 279 -15.75 -11.37 15.50
N PRO A 280 -16.46 -10.29 15.84
CA PRO A 280 -17.73 -9.98 15.22
C PRO A 280 -17.54 -9.59 13.74
N VAL A 281 -18.54 -9.92 12.93
CA VAL A 281 -18.60 -9.61 11.50
C VAL A 281 -19.92 -8.89 11.20
N ALA A 282 -19.85 -7.87 10.38
CA ALA A 282 -21.00 -7.17 9.82
C ALA A 282 -21.12 -7.44 8.30
N THR A 283 -22.32 -7.31 7.77
CA THR A 283 -22.65 -7.40 6.35
C THR A 283 -23.62 -6.29 5.95
N GLY A 284 -23.77 -6.04 4.65
CA GLY A 284 -24.62 -4.96 4.16
C GLY A 284 -23.86 -3.63 4.04
N PRO A 285 -24.57 -2.52 3.74
CA PRO A 285 -23.98 -1.19 3.66
C PRO A 285 -23.48 -0.74 5.05
N ALA A 286 -22.49 0.18 5.03
CA ALA A 286 -21.97 0.83 6.25
C ALA A 286 -23.03 1.69 6.91
#